data_5e41ab976a040cd03006c653787a0767
#
_entry.id   5e41ab976a040cd03006c653787a0767
#
_cell.length_a   1.000
_cell.length_b   1.000
_cell.length_c   1.000
_cell.angle_alpha   90.00
_cell.angle_beta   90.00
_cell.angle_gamma   90.00
#
_symmetry.space_group_name_H-M   'P 1'
#
loop_
_entity.id
_entity.type
_entity.pdbx_description
1 polymer ?
#
loop_
_entity_poly.entity_id
_entity_poly.type
_entity_poly.pdbx_seq_one_letter_code
_entity_poly.pdbx_strand_id
1 'polypeptide(L)'
;DMLVHAVAFAEREDLRDRFLNVSRKNFSRSLEISAYSLVALARAAEPLMEQNGGAILTLSYIGAVRAIPNYNVMGVAKAALEACVRYLAADLGPKNIRVNAISAGPARTLSSSAIRDYYSMAHEVEQRAPLRRAMKLEEVGGMAAALLSDLGSGVTGQTVYVDVGYSIAGG
;
A
#
# COMPACT_ATOMS: atom_id res chain seq x y z
N ASP A 1 -11.71 -7.93 -15.61
CA ASP A 1 -10.90 -6.71 -15.75
C ASP A 1 -10.11 -6.44 -14.47
N MET A 2 -8.99 -5.71 -14.59
CA MET A 2 -8.08 -5.49 -13.45
C MET A 2 -7.59 -4.04 -13.43
N LEU A 3 -7.47 -3.46 -12.23
CA LEU A 3 -6.86 -2.17 -11.99
C LEU A 3 -5.79 -2.29 -10.93
N VAL A 4 -4.56 -1.84 -11.24
CA VAL A 4 -3.48 -1.75 -10.27
C VAL A 4 -3.17 -0.26 -9.98
N HIS A 5 -3.40 0.15 -8.74
CA HIS A 5 -3.09 1.48 -8.24
C HIS A 5 -1.75 1.45 -7.49
N ALA A 6 -0.71 2.02 -8.08
CA ALA A 6 0.63 2.08 -7.52
C ALA A 6 1.13 3.55 -7.41
N VAL A 7 0.26 4.44 -6.92
CA VAL A 7 0.53 5.89 -6.83
C VAL A 7 0.72 6.31 -5.38
N ALA A 8 1.76 7.08 -5.10
CA ALA A 8 1.98 7.70 -3.79
C ALA A 8 2.85 8.95 -3.94
N PHE A 9 2.62 9.92 -3.07
CA PHE A 9 3.40 11.17 -3.06
C PHE A 9 3.46 11.77 -1.65
N ALA A 10 4.65 12.23 -1.28
CA ALA A 10 4.88 13.17 -0.19
C ALA A 10 6.05 14.09 -0.55
N GLU A 11 6.07 15.30 -0.02
CA GLU A 11 7.22 16.19 -0.15
C GLU A 11 8.41 15.60 0.62
N ARG A 12 9.62 15.72 0.06
CA ARG A 12 10.83 15.15 0.67
C ARG A 12 11.15 15.71 2.05
N GLU A 13 10.83 16.97 2.28
CA GLU A 13 11.01 17.64 3.57
C GLU A 13 10.14 16.98 4.64
N ASP A 14 8.89 16.63 4.34
CA ASP A 14 7.96 15.98 5.29
C ASP A 14 8.40 14.56 5.70
N LEU A 15 9.28 13.93 4.91
CA LEU A 15 9.89 12.62 5.22
C LEU A 15 11.23 12.74 5.99
N ARG A 16 11.72 13.95 6.23
CA ARG A 16 13.03 14.19 6.86
C ARG A 16 12.96 14.97 8.16
N ASP A 17 11.94 15.79 8.31
CA ASP A 17 11.67 16.61 9.49
C ASP A 17 10.71 15.86 10.44
N ARG A 18 10.39 16.49 11.57
CA ARG A 18 9.42 15.95 12.52
C ARG A 18 8.02 15.94 11.90
N PHE A 19 7.27 14.87 12.13
CA PHE A 19 5.87 14.79 11.67
C PHE A 19 5.01 15.99 12.09
N LEU A 20 5.28 16.53 13.30
CA LEU A 20 4.56 17.70 13.83
C LEU A 20 4.69 18.96 12.95
N ASN A 21 5.74 19.05 12.13
CA ASN A 21 6.03 20.22 11.30
C ASN A 21 5.37 20.13 9.90
N VAL A 22 4.68 19.03 9.58
CA VAL A 22 4.00 18.90 8.29
C VAL A 22 2.96 20.01 8.10
N SER A 23 3.03 20.71 6.98
CA SER A 23 2.07 21.77 6.67
C SER A 23 0.70 21.20 6.30
N ARG A 24 -0.38 21.96 6.56
CA ARG A 24 -1.73 21.59 6.10
C ARG A 24 -1.76 21.29 4.60
N LYS A 25 -1.09 22.11 3.80
CA LYS A 25 -1.00 21.95 2.34
C LYS A 25 -0.40 20.61 1.96
N ASN A 26 0.77 20.29 2.52
CA ASN A 26 1.49 19.05 2.19
C ASN A 26 0.75 17.82 2.73
N PHE A 27 0.18 17.91 3.92
CA PHE A 27 -0.67 16.87 4.49
C PHE A 27 -1.85 16.54 3.56
N SER A 28 -2.64 17.57 3.15
CA SER A 28 -3.78 17.38 2.24
C SER A 28 -3.35 16.80 0.91
N ARG A 29 -2.25 17.32 0.33
CA ARG A 29 -1.72 16.84 -0.95
C ARG A 29 -1.27 15.38 -0.89
N SER A 30 -0.63 14.98 0.21
CA SER A 30 -0.21 13.59 0.39
C SER A 30 -1.39 12.63 0.46
N LEU A 31 -2.47 13.00 1.16
CA LEU A 31 -3.70 12.20 1.22
C LEU A 31 -4.44 12.19 -0.12
N GLU A 32 -4.53 13.33 -0.80
CA GLU A 32 -5.19 13.43 -2.09
C GLU A 32 -4.53 12.51 -3.12
N ILE A 33 -3.20 12.59 -3.25
CA ILE A 33 -2.47 11.80 -4.24
C ILE A 33 -2.34 10.33 -3.82
N SER A 34 -2.12 10.03 -2.54
CA SER A 34 -1.77 8.68 -2.10
C SER A 34 -2.96 7.84 -1.63
N ALA A 35 -4.11 8.46 -1.34
CA ALA A 35 -5.30 7.74 -0.88
C ALA A 35 -6.53 8.03 -1.76
N TYR A 36 -6.91 9.31 -1.94
CA TYR A 36 -8.10 9.65 -2.70
C TYR A 36 -8.00 9.24 -4.18
N SER A 37 -6.80 9.24 -4.76
CA SER A 37 -6.60 8.80 -6.15
C SER A 37 -7.08 7.36 -6.40
N LEU A 38 -7.00 6.46 -5.39
CA LEU A 38 -7.60 5.12 -5.49
C LEU A 38 -9.12 5.21 -5.66
N VAL A 39 -9.78 6.04 -4.89
CA VAL A 39 -11.25 6.24 -4.96
C VAL A 39 -11.64 6.81 -6.32
N ALA A 40 -10.89 7.81 -6.82
CA ALA A 40 -11.14 8.43 -8.12
C ALA A 40 -10.97 7.43 -9.27
N LEU A 41 -9.91 6.62 -9.23
CA LEU A 41 -9.66 5.59 -10.25
C LEU A 41 -10.67 4.44 -10.17
N ALA A 42 -11.04 3.99 -8.97
CA ALA A 42 -12.07 2.98 -8.78
C ALA A 42 -13.42 3.42 -9.36
N ARG A 43 -13.82 4.69 -9.10
CA ARG A 43 -15.03 5.29 -9.69
C ARG A 43 -14.99 5.29 -11.21
N ALA A 44 -13.84 5.60 -11.81
CA ALA A 44 -13.70 5.62 -13.27
C ALA A 44 -13.66 4.20 -13.85
N ALA A 45 -13.16 3.22 -13.12
CA ALA A 45 -13.08 1.81 -13.56
C ALA A 45 -14.40 1.05 -13.38
N GLU A 46 -15.22 1.40 -12.40
CA GLU A 46 -16.47 0.73 -12.05
C GLU A 46 -17.35 0.44 -13.28
N PRO A 47 -17.74 1.41 -14.15
CA PRO A 47 -18.59 1.15 -15.29
C PRO A 47 -17.94 0.21 -16.32
N LEU A 48 -16.62 0.11 -16.37
CA LEU A 48 -15.90 -0.79 -17.25
C LEU A 48 -15.87 -2.23 -16.74
N MET A 49 -16.07 -2.43 -15.44
CA MET A 49 -16.04 -3.72 -14.75
C MET A 49 -17.44 -4.27 -14.43
N GLU A 50 -18.49 -3.46 -14.61
CA GLU A 50 -19.84 -3.77 -14.11
C GLU A 50 -20.45 -5.06 -14.70
N GLN A 51 -20.13 -5.39 -15.96
CA GLN A 51 -20.71 -6.56 -16.63
C GLN A 51 -20.06 -7.89 -16.19
N ASN A 52 -18.75 -7.89 -15.98
CA ASN A 52 -17.96 -9.12 -15.76
C ASN A 52 -17.37 -9.21 -14.35
N GLY A 53 -17.56 -8.19 -13.53
CA GLY A 53 -16.82 -8.04 -12.30
C GLY A 53 -15.36 -7.65 -12.57
N GLY A 54 -14.54 -7.67 -11.52
CA GLY A 54 -13.13 -7.31 -11.66
C GLY A 54 -12.36 -7.33 -10.34
N ALA A 55 -11.11 -6.92 -10.42
CA ALA A 55 -10.26 -6.79 -9.24
C ALA A 55 -9.45 -5.50 -9.26
N ILE A 56 -9.45 -4.79 -8.12
CA ILE A 56 -8.67 -3.58 -7.88
C ILE A 56 -7.63 -3.90 -6.81
N LEU A 57 -6.39 -3.56 -7.08
CA LEU A 57 -5.27 -3.75 -6.17
C LEU A 57 -4.54 -2.45 -5.93
N THR A 58 -4.18 -2.17 -4.67
CA THR A 58 -3.27 -1.07 -4.32
C THR A 58 -2.08 -1.55 -3.50
N LEU A 59 -1.05 -0.71 -3.40
CA LEU A 59 0.15 -0.99 -2.64
C LEU A 59 0.20 -0.13 -1.37
N SER A 60 0.27 -0.79 -0.22
CA SER A 60 0.46 -0.21 1.10
C SER A 60 1.84 -0.51 1.67
N TYR A 61 2.04 -0.12 2.92
CA TYR A 61 3.26 -0.35 3.67
C TYR A 61 2.94 -0.44 5.17
N ILE A 62 3.73 -1.17 5.93
CA ILE A 62 3.56 -1.36 7.38
C ILE A 62 3.46 -0.04 8.16
N GLY A 63 3.96 1.06 7.62
CA GLY A 63 3.78 2.41 8.15
C GLY A 63 2.33 2.86 8.30
N ALA A 64 1.36 2.16 7.69
CA ALA A 64 -0.07 2.37 7.92
C ALA A 64 -0.53 2.01 9.34
N VAL A 65 0.16 1.05 9.98
CA VAL A 65 -0.22 0.50 11.30
C VAL A 65 0.85 0.65 12.36
N ARG A 66 2.07 1.04 11.98
CA ARG A 66 3.21 1.28 12.90
C ARG A 66 3.88 2.60 12.55
N ALA A 67 4.37 3.32 13.57
CA ALA A 67 5.21 4.50 13.36
C ALA A 67 6.60 4.04 12.87
N ILE A 68 6.90 4.33 11.61
CA ILE A 68 8.19 4.03 10.99
C ILE A 68 8.99 5.35 10.89
N PRO A 69 10.23 5.39 11.39
CA PRO A 69 11.08 6.57 11.27
C PRO A 69 11.16 7.07 9.82
N ASN A 70 11.11 8.39 9.64
CA ASN A 70 11.20 9.04 8.33
C ASN A 70 10.07 8.67 7.32
N TYR A 71 8.99 8.03 7.77
CA TYR A 71 7.83 7.75 6.93
C TYR A 71 6.67 8.73 7.14
N ASN A 72 6.53 9.25 8.35
CA ASN A 72 5.70 10.41 8.73
C ASN A 72 4.31 10.48 8.06
N VAL A 73 4.05 11.53 7.29
CA VAL A 73 2.76 11.76 6.60
C VAL A 73 2.38 10.63 5.65
N MET A 74 3.34 9.92 5.09
CA MET A 74 3.06 8.74 4.27
C MET A 74 2.43 7.60 5.07
N GLY A 75 2.77 7.44 6.36
CA GLY A 75 2.09 6.48 7.23
C GLY A 75 0.60 6.79 7.37
N VAL A 76 0.27 8.07 7.59
CA VAL A 76 -1.13 8.53 7.65
C VAL A 76 -1.85 8.30 6.32
N ALA A 77 -1.19 8.63 5.20
CA ALA A 77 -1.74 8.42 3.87
C ALA A 77 -1.99 6.93 3.56
N LYS A 78 -1.07 6.04 3.98
CA LYS A 78 -1.26 4.58 3.82
C LYS A 78 -2.35 4.02 4.73
N ALA A 79 -2.51 4.54 5.94
CA ALA A 79 -3.65 4.18 6.80
C ALA A 79 -5.00 4.58 6.18
N ALA A 80 -5.07 5.79 5.62
CA ALA A 80 -6.23 6.27 4.87
C ALA A 80 -6.50 5.41 3.62
N LEU A 81 -5.44 5.04 2.88
CA LEU A 81 -5.54 4.16 1.71
C LEU A 81 -6.13 2.78 2.07
N GLU A 82 -5.66 2.15 3.15
CA GLU A 82 -6.20 0.87 3.62
C GLU A 82 -7.66 0.99 4.11
N ALA A 83 -8.04 2.14 4.68
CA ALA A 83 -9.44 2.40 4.97
C ALA A 83 -10.27 2.50 3.67
N CYS A 84 -9.77 3.23 2.64
CA CYS A 84 -10.44 3.30 1.34
C CYS A 84 -10.64 1.92 0.71
N VAL A 85 -9.67 1.01 0.82
CA VAL A 85 -9.80 -0.38 0.34
C VAL A 85 -11.02 -1.06 0.95
N ARG A 86 -11.23 -0.96 2.26
CA ARG A 86 -12.37 -1.57 2.95
C ARG A 86 -13.72 -1.00 2.50
N TYR A 87 -13.82 0.32 2.40
CA TYR A 87 -15.06 0.98 1.96
C TYR A 87 -15.36 0.72 0.49
N LEU A 88 -14.36 0.76 -0.39
CA LEU A 88 -14.53 0.41 -1.81
C LEU A 88 -14.90 -1.06 -2.00
N ALA A 89 -14.35 -1.97 -1.19
CA ALA A 89 -14.74 -3.38 -1.22
C ALA A 89 -16.21 -3.58 -0.84
N ALA A 90 -16.71 -2.82 0.14
CA ALA A 90 -18.12 -2.85 0.53
C ALA A 90 -19.05 -2.27 -0.58
N ASP A 91 -18.65 -1.15 -1.17
CA ASP A 91 -19.44 -0.48 -2.21
C ASP A 91 -19.50 -1.26 -3.52
N LEU A 92 -18.36 -1.83 -3.93
CA LEU A 92 -18.20 -2.49 -5.24
C LEU A 92 -18.46 -4.00 -5.20
N GLY A 93 -18.47 -4.60 -4.01
CA GLY A 93 -18.72 -6.04 -3.83
C GLY A 93 -20.02 -6.56 -4.45
N PRO A 94 -21.17 -5.83 -4.33
CA PRO A 94 -22.41 -6.24 -5.01
C PRO A 94 -22.30 -6.35 -6.54
N LYS A 95 -21.30 -5.71 -7.16
CA LYS A 95 -20.98 -5.79 -8.58
C LYS A 95 -19.90 -6.83 -8.90
N ASN A 96 -19.57 -7.68 -7.92
CA ASN A 96 -18.48 -8.66 -8.04
C ASN A 96 -17.12 -8.04 -8.39
N ILE A 97 -16.87 -6.80 -7.91
CA ILE A 97 -15.57 -6.12 -8.04
C ILE A 97 -14.87 -6.19 -6.68
N ARG A 98 -13.73 -6.87 -6.63
CA ARG A 98 -12.93 -7.05 -5.42
C ARG A 98 -11.89 -5.93 -5.29
N VAL A 99 -11.65 -5.46 -4.07
CA VAL A 99 -10.66 -4.41 -3.80
C VAL A 99 -9.76 -4.85 -2.66
N ASN A 100 -8.45 -4.94 -2.91
CA ASN A 100 -7.46 -5.37 -1.91
C ASN A 100 -6.22 -4.48 -1.93
N ALA A 101 -5.42 -4.58 -0.87
CA ALA A 101 -4.09 -3.98 -0.77
C ALA A 101 -3.02 -5.04 -0.53
N ILE A 102 -1.81 -4.79 -1.00
CA ILE A 102 -0.61 -5.49 -0.54
C ILE A 102 0.21 -4.51 0.29
N SER A 103 0.47 -4.88 1.56
CA SER A 103 1.49 -4.23 2.37
C SER A 103 2.83 -4.90 2.10
N ALA A 104 3.61 -4.30 1.21
CA ALA A 104 4.90 -4.83 0.80
C ALA A 104 5.99 -4.49 1.82
N GLY A 105 6.92 -5.40 2.04
CA GLY A 105 8.16 -5.11 2.76
C GLY A 105 9.02 -4.06 2.03
N PRO A 106 10.08 -3.54 2.67
CA PRO A 106 10.95 -2.59 2.00
C PRO A 106 11.60 -3.24 0.77
N ALA A 107 11.37 -2.61 -0.38
CA ALA A 107 11.94 -3.00 -1.66
C ALA A 107 12.74 -1.84 -2.25
N ARG A 108 13.84 -2.14 -2.91
CA ARG A 108 14.66 -1.13 -3.58
C ARG A 108 13.96 -0.64 -4.85
N THR A 109 13.36 0.53 -4.77
CA THR A 109 12.66 1.19 -5.87
C THR A 109 13.11 2.65 -5.96
N LEU A 110 12.74 3.35 -7.03
CA LEU A 110 12.97 4.80 -7.13
C LEU A 110 12.29 5.55 -5.98
N SER A 111 11.10 5.14 -5.58
CA SER A 111 10.34 5.76 -4.47
C SER A 111 11.02 5.53 -3.12
N SER A 112 11.55 4.33 -2.86
CA SER A 112 12.22 4.02 -1.61
C SER A 112 13.58 4.72 -1.47
N SER A 113 14.23 5.07 -2.57
CA SER A 113 15.49 5.82 -2.56
C SER A 113 15.34 7.24 -2.00
N ALA A 114 14.13 7.79 -1.94
CA ALA A 114 13.83 9.08 -1.34
C ALA A 114 13.72 9.03 0.20
N ILE A 115 13.55 7.83 0.78
CA ILE A 115 13.46 7.62 2.22
C ILE A 115 14.87 7.64 2.80
N ARG A 116 15.07 8.50 3.80
CA ARG A 116 16.34 8.56 4.53
C ARG A 116 16.60 7.22 5.24
N ASP A 117 17.85 6.81 5.23
CA ASP A 117 18.33 5.58 5.90
C ASP A 117 17.67 4.27 5.41
N TYR A 118 17.18 4.26 4.16
CA TYR A 118 16.57 3.07 3.54
C TYR A 118 17.43 1.80 3.69
N TYR A 119 18.74 1.89 3.51
CA TYR A 119 19.63 0.72 3.59
C TYR A 119 19.71 0.13 5.00
N SER A 120 19.72 0.97 6.05
CA SER A 120 19.69 0.48 7.43
C SER A 120 18.36 -0.19 7.76
N MET A 121 17.26 0.35 7.27
CA MET A 121 15.93 -0.24 7.43
C MET A 121 15.80 -1.58 6.70
N ALA A 122 16.32 -1.68 5.48
CA ALA A 122 16.31 -2.95 4.73
C ALA A 122 17.15 -4.02 5.44
N HIS A 123 18.33 -3.64 5.97
CA HIS A 123 19.17 -4.53 6.76
C HIS A 123 18.49 -4.97 8.06
N GLU A 124 17.83 -4.07 8.77
CA GLU A 124 17.05 -4.42 9.96
C GLU A 124 15.97 -5.47 9.65
N VAL A 125 15.26 -5.31 8.52
CA VAL A 125 14.27 -6.30 8.07
C VAL A 125 14.92 -7.66 7.84
N GLU A 126 16.05 -7.73 7.16
CA GLU A 126 16.78 -8.98 6.95
C GLU A 126 17.18 -9.66 8.27
N GLN A 127 17.54 -8.87 9.29
CA GLN A 127 17.96 -9.41 10.59
C GLN A 127 16.77 -9.85 11.45
N ARG A 128 15.61 -9.20 11.35
CA ARG A 128 14.48 -9.39 12.26
C ARG A 128 13.33 -10.20 11.65
N ALA A 129 13.15 -10.16 10.33
CA ALA A 129 12.08 -10.90 9.68
C ALA A 129 12.23 -12.42 9.88
N PRO A 130 11.15 -13.16 10.08
CA PRO A 130 11.18 -14.61 10.23
C PRO A 130 11.94 -15.35 9.13
N LEU A 131 11.82 -14.91 7.87
CA LEU A 131 12.54 -15.56 6.77
C LEU A 131 14.02 -15.13 6.64
N ARG A 132 14.52 -14.22 7.49
CA ARG A 132 15.92 -13.80 7.57
C ARG A 132 16.55 -13.43 6.22
N ARG A 133 15.81 -12.76 5.37
CA ARG A 133 16.25 -12.28 4.06
C ARG A 133 15.44 -11.07 3.61
N ALA A 134 15.94 -10.37 2.59
CA ALA A 134 15.18 -9.35 1.91
C ALA A 134 13.95 -9.92 1.18
N MET A 135 12.89 -9.15 1.11
CA MET A 135 11.75 -9.40 0.23
C MET A 135 12.16 -9.16 -1.24
N LYS A 136 11.68 -9.99 -2.15
CA LYS A 136 11.87 -9.84 -3.59
C LYS A 136 10.65 -9.21 -4.25
N LEU A 137 10.84 -8.39 -5.27
CA LEU A 137 9.73 -7.76 -6.00
C LEU A 137 8.82 -8.79 -6.68
N GLU A 138 9.38 -9.92 -7.12
CA GLU A 138 8.65 -11.03 -7.73
C GLU A 138 7.64 -11.65 -6.75
N GLU A 139 7.91 -11.61 -5.44
CA GLU A 139 6.99 -12.10 -4.41
C GLU A 139 5.76 -11.21 -4.29
N VAL A 140 5.94 -9.89 -4.40
CA VAL A 140 4.83 -8.93 -4.49
C VAL A 140 4.05 -9.14 -5.78
N GLY A 141 4.75 -9.32 -6.90
CA GLY A 141 4.14 -9.63 -8.21
C GLY A 141 3.32 -10.91 -8.20
N GLY A 142 3.84 -11.97 -7.59
CA GLY A 142 3.13 -13.25 -7.44
C GLY A 142 1.85 -13.12 -6.61
N MET A 143 1.90 -12.42 -5.48
CA MET A 143 0.71 -12.14 -4.67
C MET A 143 -0.27 -11.22 -5.40
N ALA A 144 0.22 -10.22 -6.13
CA ALA A 144 -0.63 -9.36 -6.96
C ALA A 144 -1.38 -10.16 -8.01
N ALA A 145 -0.70 -11.06 -8.72
CA ALA A 145 -1.32 -11.94 -9.71
C ALA A 145 -2.39 -12.84 -9.06
N ALA A 146 -2.12 -13.40 -7.88
CA ALA A 146 -3.11 -14.21 -7.16
C ALA A 146 -4.36 -13.39 -6.77
N LEU A 147 -4.18 -12.20 -6.19
CA LEU A 147 -5.28 -11.34 -5.76
C LEU A 147 -6.10 -10.77 -6.94
N LEU A 148 -5.49 -10.58 -8.10
CA LEU A 148 -6.15 -10.06 -9.28
C LEU A 148 -6.84 -11.15 -10.11
N SER A 149 -6.44 -12.42 -9.99
CA SER A 149 -7.01 -13.57 -10.69
C SER A 149 -8.11 -14.26 -9.88
N ASP A 150 -8.68 -15.33 -10.45
CA ASP A 150 -9.68 -16.19 -9.80
C ASP A 150 -9.16 -16.92 -8.55
N LEU A 151 -7.83 -17.06 -8.41
CA LEU A 151 -7.23 -17.57 -7.17
C LEU A 151 -7.58 -16.74 -5.95
N GLY A 152 -7.80 -15.43 -6.14
CA GLY A 152 -8.22 -14.50 -5.10
C GLY A 152 -9.72 -14.25 -5.04
N SER A 153 -10.57 -15.04 -5.70
CA SER A 153 -12.01 -14.79 -5.85
C SER A 153 -12.78 -14.61 -4.54
N GLY A 154 -12.35 -15.24 -3.47
CA GLY A 154 -12.94 -15.09 -2.13
C GLY A 154 -12.29 -13.97 -1.28
N VAL A 155 -11.38 -13.17 -1.82
CA VAL A 155 -10.61 -12.17 -1.07
C VAL A 155 -10.97 -10.75 -1.50
N THR A 156 -11.57 -9.97 -0.59
CA THR A 156 -11.86 -8.55 -0.81
C THR A 156 -11.77 -7.77 0.51
N GLY A 157 -11.44 -6.49 0.46
CA GLY A 157 -11.30 -5.61 1.62
C GLY A 157 -10.06 -5.89 2.49
N GLN A 158 -9.12 -6.71 2.00
CA GLN A 158 -7.96 -7.15 2.78
C GLN A 158 -6.70 -6.36 2.44
N THR A 159 -5.85 -6.22 3.47
CA THR A 159 -4.44 -5.85 3.31
C THR A 159 -3.59 -7.08 3.57
N VAL A 160 -2.97 -7.61 2.52
CA VAL A 160 -2.13 -8.81 2.59
C VAL A 160 -0.67 -8.40 2.73
N TYR A 161 0.01 -8.91 3.75
CA TYR A 161 1.42 -8.62 3.98
C TYR A 161 2.31 -9.54 3.13
N VAL A 162 3.20 -8.91 2.35
CA VAL A 162 4.26 -9.57 1.60
C VAL A 162 5.57 -8.92 2.02
N ASP A 163 6.12 -9.37 3.15
CA ASP A 163 7.20 -8.69 3.86
C ASP A 163 8.16 -9.64 4.59
N VAL A 164 8.24 -10.89 4.13
CA VAL A 164 9.06 -11.96 4.70
C VAL A 164 8.78 -12.21 6.19
N GLY A 165 7.58 -11.79 6.66
CA GLY A 165 7.13 -11.92 8.04
C GLY A 165 7.55 -10.78 8.97
N TYR A 166 8.13 -9.69 8.45
CA TYR A 166 8.58 -8.56 9.29
C TYR A 166 7.45 -7.93 10.12
N SER A 167 6.25 -7.87 9.60
CA SER A 167 5.09 -7.28 10.29
C SER A 167 4.72 -7.96 11.61
N ILE A 168 5.00 -9.26 11.75
CA ILE A 168 4.73 -10.03 12.96
C ILE A 168 5.95 -10.15 13.90
N ALA A 169 7.13 -9.71 13.46
CA ALA A 169 8.32 -9.73 14.30
C ALA A 169 8.15 -8.76 15.48
N GLY A 170 8.34 -9.27 16.68
CA GLY A 170 8.38 -8.46 17.90
C GLY A 170 9.52 -7.43 17.88
N GLY A 171 9.34 -6.31 18.60
CA GLY A 171 10.34 -5.26 18.75
C GLY A 171 11.54 -5.70 19.57
#